data_2cd44f92f5634c5dce179d23d0199726
#
_entry.id   2cd44f92f5634c5dce179d23d0199726
#
_cell.length_a   1.000
_cell.length_b   1.000
_cell.length_c   1.000
_cell.angle_alpha   90.00
_cell.angle_beta   90.00
_cell.angle_gamma   90.00
#
_symmetry.space_group_name_H-M   'P 1'
#
loop_
_entity.id
_entity.type
_entity.pdbx_description
1 polymer ?
#
loop_
_entity_poly.entity_id
_entity_poly.type
_entity_poly.pdbx_seq_one_letter_code
_entity_poly.pdbx_strand_id
1 'polypeptide(L)'
;WRWALNGGLTLSHGWKPETGFLRYRWEGYSEALILYVLGLGSPTHALSARSYDAWTSTYRWKKVYGHEFLYGGPLFMHQLSHIWIDFRGIQDAYMRRQSSDYFENSRRATYVQQQYAIRNPKGFRDYGAHVWGITASNGPGPATRRVRGVTRRFRAYLARGVPHGPDDGTLAPWAVAASLPFAPEIVLPTLEHCGHAYPHMENEYGLVCSFNPTFPVPGSKHGWLSKDHFA
;
A
#
# COMPACT_ATOMS: atom_id res chain seq x y z
N TRP A 1 15.60 14.94 -14.65
CA TRP A 1 15.75 14.11 -13.45
C TRP A 1 16.83 14.63 -12.49
N ARG A 2 17.99 15.12 -13.01
CA ARG A 2 19.08 15.67 -12.18
C ARG A 2 18.62 16.79 -11.25
N TRP A 3 17.73 17.67 -11.72
CA TRP A 3 17.14 18.72 -10.90
C TRP A 3 16.40 18.15 -9.67
N ALA A 4 15.65 17.05 -9.86
CA ALA A 4 14.90 16.40 -8.78
C ALA A 4 15.78 15.72 -7.71
N LEU A 5 17.09 15.56 -7.98
CA LEU A 5 18.06 15.12 -6.96
C LEU A 5 18.36 16.22 -5.93
N ASN A 6 18.14 17.49 -6.26
CA ASN A 6 18.37 18.60 -5.36
C ASN A 6 19.69 18.47 -4.55
N GLY A 7 20.80 18.26 -5.27
CA GLY A 7 22.14 18.12 -4.69
C GLY A 7 22.41 16.82 -3.93
N GLY A 8 21.45 15.90 -3.84
CA GLY A 8 21.60 14.59 -3.19
C GLY A 8 21.78 13.43 -4.17
N LEU A 9 21.80 12.20 -3.65
CA LEU A 9 21.88 10.99 -4.47
C LEU A 9 20.50 10.37 -4.75
N THR A 10 19.55 10.47 -3.83
CA THR A 10 18.18 10.00 -4.01
C THR A 10 17.26 11.14 -4.46
N LEU A 11 16.16 10.82 -5.14
CA LEU A 11 15.19 11.80 -5.60
C LEU A 11 14.50 12.49 -4.41
N SER A 12 14.27 13.81 -4.52
CA SER A 12 13.41 14.53 -3.59
C SER A 12 11.98 14.03 -3.69
N HIS A 13 11.28 13.98 -2.56
CA HIS A 13 9.90 13.52 -2.50
C HIS A 13 8.90 14.43 -3.23
N GLY A 14 9.26 15.68 -3.42
CA GLY A 14 8.45 16.66 -4.13
C GLY A 14 9.03 18.06 -4.11
N TRP A 15 8.36 18.94 -4.84
CA TRP A 15 8.70 20.36 -4.96
C TRP A 15 7.43 21.21 -4.91
N LYS A 16 7.53 22.39 -4.32
CA LYS A 16 6.46 23.40 -4.26
C LYS A 16 6.96 24.73 -4.76
N PRO A 17 6.17 25.48 -5.54
CA PRO A 17 6.56 26.83 -5.99
C PRO A 17 6.94 27.76 -4.83
N GLU A 18 6.22 27.70 -3.72
CA GLU A 18 6.34 28.61 -2.59
C GLU A 18 7.57 28.33 -1.71
N THR A 19 8.00 27.08 -1.61
CA THR A 19 9.01 26.65 -0.62
C THR A 19 10.16 25.83 -1.21
N GLY A 20 10.12 25.52 -2.52
CA GLY A 20 11.12 24.68 -3.18
C GLY A 20 10.98 23.19 -2.83
N PHE A 21 12.09 22.49 -2.83
CA PHE A 21 12.12 21.05 -2.58
C PHE A 21 11.71 20.70 -1.14
N LEU A 22 10.94 19.61 -1.01
CA LEU A 22 10.64 19.03 0.28
C LEU A 22 11.91 18.47 0.93
N ARG A 23 11.96 18.45 2.26
CA ARG A 23 13.08 17.89 3.03
C ARG A 23 13.22 16.37 2.85
N TYR A 24 12.10 15.69 2.58
CA TYR A 24 12.04 14.25 2.45
C TYR A 24 12.55 13.81 1.08
N ARG A 25 13.16 12.63 1.08
CA ARG A 25 13.65 11.96 -0.11
C ARG A 25 12.99 10.61 -0.24
N TRP A 26 12.96 10.10 -1.44
CA TRP A 26 12.55 8.72 -1.68
C TRP A 26 13.61 7.78 -1.11
N GLU A 27 13.30 7.18 0.03
CA GLU A 27 14.10 6.20 0.74
C GLU A 27 13.22 5.00 1.11
N GLY A 28 13.82 3.81 1.14
CA GLY A 28 13.06 2.56 1.28
C GLY A 28 12.28 2.19 0.01
N TYR A 29 11.80 0.97 -0.03
CA TYR A 29 10.96 0.49 -1.12
C TYR A 29 9.60 1.19 -1.09
N SER A 30 9.21 1.67 -2.26
CA SER A 30 7.95 2.40 -2.45
C SER A 30 7.55 2.42 -3.93
N GLU A 31 6.46 3.10 -4.25
CA GLU A 31 6.01 3.42 -5.61
C GLU A 31 7.05 4.19 -6.44
N ALA A 32 8.09 4.73 -5.81
CA ALA A 32 9.19 5.40 -6.49
C ALA A 32 9.98 4.48 -7.45
N LEU A 33 9.75 3.16 -7.43
CA LEU A 33 10.36 2.25 -8.40
C LEU A 33 10.16 2.72 -9.83
N ILE A 34 8.94 3.14 -10.20
CA ILE A 34 8.66 3.68 -11.55
C ILE A 34 9.43 4.98 -11.83
N LEU A 35 9.62 5.84 -10.82
CA LEU A 35 10.38 7.09 -10.97
C LEU A 35 11.85 6.80 -11.31
N TYR A 36 12.44 5.80 -10.65
CA TYR A 36 13.82 5.41 -10.93
C TYR A 36 13.96 4.73 -12.29
N VAL A 37 13.02 3.89 -12.72
CA VAL A 37 13.02 3.31 -14.06
C VAL A 37 12.97 4.41 -15.13
N LEU A 38 12.05 5.35 -15.02
CA LEU A 38 11.91 6.49 -15.95
C LEU A 38 13.13 7.42 -15.87
N GLY A 39 13.65 7.64 -14.68
CA GLY A 39 14.79 8.50 -14.46
C GLY A 39 16.09 7.93 -15.06
N LEU A 40 16.33 6.63 -14.92
CA LEU A 40 17.48 5.94 -15.51
C LEU A 40 17.36 5.84 -17.02
N GLY A 41 16.14 5.58 -17.54
CA GLY A 41 15.84 5.47 -18.96
C GLY A 41 15.70 6.81 -19.70
N SER A 42 15.86 7.94 -19.03
CA SER A 42 15.69 9.26 -19.65
C SER A 42 16.76 9.52 -20.73
N PRO A 43 16.38 9.86 -21.97
CA PRO A 43 17.34 10.00 -23.07
C PRO A 43 18.25 11.20 -22.94
N THR A 44 17.86 12.25 -22.22
CA THR A 44 18.59 13.53 -22.17
C THR A 44 19.10 13.89 -20.77
N HIS A 45 18.40 13.53 -19.73
CA HIS A 45 18.70 13.94 -18.35
C HIS A 45 18.65 12.74 -17.40
N ALA A 46 19.24 11.63 -17.80
CA ALA A 46 19.22 10.37 -17.07
C ALA A 46 19.82 10.53 -15.65
N LEU A 47 19.25 9.80 -14.71
CA LEU A 47 19.87 9.54 -13.43
C LEU A 47 21.12 8.67 -13.62
N SER A 48 22.10 8.83 -12.74
CA SER A 48 23.23 7.91 -12.69
C SER A 48 22.87 6.61 -11.99
N ALA A 49 23.55 5.52 -12.31
CA ALA A 49 23.41 4.25 -11.58
C ALA A 49 23.64 4.43 -10.06
N ARG A 50 24.55 5.33 -9.65
CA ARG A 50 24.79 5.69 -8.24
C ARG A 50 23.53 6.18 -7.52
N SER A 51 22.62 6.88 -8.24
CA SER A 51 21.35 7.32 -7.66
C SER A 51 20.44 6.13 -7.32
N TYR A 52 20.39 5.14 -8.21
CA TYR A 52 19.65 3.92 -7.97
C TYR A 52 20.24 3.08 -6.83
N ASP A 53 21.56 2.92 -6.84
CA ASP A 53 22.28 2.21 -5.76
C ASP A 53 22.06 2.89 -4.40
N ALA A 54 22.08 4.22 -4.35
CA ALA A 54 21.79 4.96 -3.13
C ALA A 54 20.35 4.73 -2.64
N TRP A 55 19.37 4.65 -3.53
CA TRP A 55 18.00 4.34 -3.16
C TRP A 55 17.84 2.90 -2.68
N THR A 56 18.33 1.91 -3.44
CA THR A 56 18.22 0.50 -3.07
C THR A 56 19.03 0.15 -1.81
N SER A 57 20.06 0.93 -1.45
CA SER A 57 20.78 0.76 -0.18
C SER A 57 19.91 1.03 1.05
N THR A 58 18.81 1.77 0.90
CA THR A 58 17.85 2.06 1.96
C THR A 58 16.77 0.98 2.10
N TYR A 59 16.76 -0.04 1.27
CA TYR A 59 15.80 -1.13 1.26
C TYR A 59 15.89 -1.99 2.52
N ARG A 60 14.75 -2.53 2.94
CA ARG A 60 14.65 -3.38 4.13
C ARG A 60 14.01 -4.72 3.78
N TRP A 61 14.83 -5.74 3.66
CA TRP A 61 14.35 -7.12 3.52
C TRP A 61 13.90 -7.64 4.87
N LYS A 62 12.70 -8.23 4.94
CA LYS A 62 12.11 -8.71 6.18
C LYS A 62 11.47 -10.08 6.00
N LYS A 63 11.44 -10.84 7.10
CA LYS A 63 10.67 -12.07 7.23
C LYS A 63 9.43 -11.81 8.10
N VAL A 64 8.24 -12.00 7.52
CA VAL A 64 6.96 -11.77 8.19
C VAL A 64 6.00 -12.89 7.81
N TYR A 65 5.40 -13.54 8.79
CA TYR A 65 4.44 -14.64 8.62
C TYR A 65 4.91 -15.75 7.67
N GLY A 66 6.20 -16.07 7.68
CA GLY A 66 6.79 -17.07 6.80
C GLY A 66 7.22 -16.56 5.43
N HIS A 67 6.88 -15.35 5.05
CA HIS A 67 7.29 -14.71 3.80
C HIS A 67 8.51 -13.81 4.01
N GLU A 68 9.51 -13.97 3.17
CA GLU A 68 10.66 -13.08 3.09
C GLU A 68 10.48 -12.14 1.90
N PHE A 69 10.48 -10.83 2.15
CA PHE A 69 10.18 -9.84 1.11
C PHE A 69 10.77 -8.47 1.43
N LEU A 70 10.87 -7.65 0.40
CA LEU A 70 11.23 -6.25 0.50
C LEU A 70 10.06 -5.47 1.07
N TYR A 71 10.22 -4.95 2.27
CA TYR A 71 9.16 -4.35 3.06
C TYR A 71 8.77 -2.96 2.55
N GLY A 72 7.48 -2.80 2.26
CA GLY A 72 6.75 -1.54 2.17
C GLY A 72 5.46 -1.67 2.98
N GLY A 73 5.14 -0.71 3.85
CA GLY A 73 4.00 -0.84 4.76
C GLY A 73 2.64 -0.86 4.05
N PRO A 74 2.26 0.22 3.38
CA PRO A 74 1.02 0.30 2.60
C PRO A 74 1.05 -0.60 1.36
N LEU A 75 -0.04 -1.31 1.10
CA LEU A 75 -0.09 -2.29 0.01
C LEU A 75 0.10 -1.65 -1.38
N PHE A 76 -0.38 -0.43 -1.60
CA PHE A 76 -0.26 0.27 -2.88
C PHE A 76 1.20 0.44 -3.34
N MET A 77 2.16 0.52 -2.42
CA MET A 77 3.59 0.61 -2.74
C MET A 77 4.09 -0.60 -3.54
N HIS A 78 3.43 -1.74 -3.38
CA HIS A 78 3.71 -2.98 -4.09
C HIS A 78 2.92 -3.13 -5.40
N GLN A 79 2.04 -2.19 -5.73
CA GLN A 79 1.10 -2.28 -6.85
C GLN A 79 1.37 -1.24 -7.92
N LEU A 80 1.60 0.02 -7.53
CA LEU A 80 1.53 1.18 -8.41
C LEU A 80 2.48 1.10 -9.60
N SER A 81 3.73 0.68 -9.40
CA SER A 81 4.71 0.57 -10.49
C SER A 81 4.37 -0.53 -11.50
N HIS A 82 3.64 -1.57 -11.06
CA HIS A 82 3.21 -2.68 -11.91
C HIS A 82 2.08 -2.33 -12.89
N ILE A 83 1.41 -1.19 -12.69
CA ILE A 83 0.42 -0.66 -13.66
C ILE A 83 1.10 -0.38 -15.01
N TRP A 84 2.38 -0.01 -14.99
CA TRP A 84 3.13 0.46 -16.15
C TRP A 84 4.12 -0.55 -16.69
N ILE A 85 4.63 -1.44 -15.83
CA ILE A 85 5.71 -2.37 -16.15
C ILE A 85 5.40 -3.73 -15.55
N ASP A 86 5.43 -4.76 -16.37
CA ASP A 86 5.42 -6.15 -15.89
C ASP A 86 6.83 -6.51 -15.39
N PHE A 87 6.97 -6.56 -14.07
CA PHE A 87 8.26 -6.86 -13.43
C PHE A 87 8.54 -8.35 -13.25
N ARG A 88 7.76 -9.25 -13.87
CA ARG A 88 8.04 -10.69 -13.82
C ARG A 88 9.41 -10.98 -14.44
N GLY A 89 10.30 -11.60 -13.66
CA GLY A 89 11.64 -11.94 -14.10
C GLY A 89 12.60 -10.75 -14.26
N ILE A 90 12.15 -9.52 -14.04
CA ILE A 90 13.02 -8.33 -14.08
C ILE A 90 13.72 -8.20 -12.72
N GLN A 91 15.05 -8.31 -12.76
CA GLN A 91 15.88 -8.28 -11.55
C GLN A 91 16.98 -7.23 -11.67
N ASP A 92 17.02 -6.31 -10.75
CA ASP A 92 18.20 -5.48 -10.51
C ASP A 92 19.25 -6.22 -9.65
N ALA A 93 20.35 -5.55 -9.34
CA ALA A 93 21.41 -6.14 -8.52
C ALA A 93 20.93 -6.50 -7.10
N TYR A 94 19.99 -5.72 -6.53
CA TYR A 94 19.43 -6.00 -5.22
C TYR A 94 18.56 -7.26 -5.25
N MET A 95 17.61 -7.35 -6.18
CA MET A 95 16.69 -8.49 -6.30
C MET A 95 17.43 -9.79 -6.69
N ARG A 96 18.48 -9.72 -7.52
CA ARG A 96 19.33 -10.89 -7.79
C ARG A 96 19.98 -11.45 -6.53
N ARG A 97 20.48 -10.60 -5.62
CA ARG A 97 21.06 -11.05 -4.33
C ARG A 97 20.02 -11.71 -3.43
N GLN A 98 18.74 -11.35 -3.60
CA GLN A 98 17.63 -11.93 -2.84
C GLN A 98 16.97 -13.13 -3.55
N SER A 99 17.47 -13.53 -4.73
CA SER A 99 16.88 -14.58 -5.56
C SER A 99 15.37 -14.37 -5.77
N SER A 100 14.99 -13.11 -6.06
CA SER A 100 13.60 -12.67 -6.21
C SER A 100 13.48 -11.63 -7.33
N ASP A 101 12.26 -11.22 -7.63
CA ASP A 101 11.93 -10.07 -8.46
C ASP A 101 10.84 -9.21 -7.80
N TYR A 102 10.53 -8.07 -8.39
CA TYR A 102 9.53 -7.16 -7.81
C TYR A 102 8.10 -7.70 -7.91
N PHE A 103 7.81 -8.57 -8.88
CA PHE A 103 6.50 -9.22 -8.97
C PHE A 103 6.29 -10.22 -7.83
N GLU A 104 7.26 -11.13 -7.62
CA GLU A 104 7.19 -12.07 -6.51
C GLU A 104 7.21 -11.35 -5.16
N ASN A 105 7.92 -10.22 -5.06
CA ASN A 105 7.87 -9.36 -3.88
C ASN A 105 6.45 -8.85 -3.59
N SER A 106 5.75 -8.36 -4.60
CA SER A 106 4.37 -7.85 -4.48
C SER A 106 3.38 -8.97 -4.15
N ARG A 107 3.60 -10.18 -4.72
CA ARG A 107 2.85 -11.38 -4.37
C ARG A 107 2.99 -11.72 -2.89
N ARG A 108 4.21 -11.77 -2.38
CA ARG A 108 4.48 -12.03 -0.94
C ARG A 108 3.89 -10.97 -0.04
N ALA A 109 3.97 -9.69 -0.42
CA ALA A 109 3.34 -8.60 0.31
C ALA A 109 1.82 -8.75 0.40
N THR A 110 1.17 -9.22 -0.66
CA THR A 110 -0.26 -9.50 -0.71
C THR A 110 -0.65 -10.59 0.31
N TYR A 111 0.11 -11.69 0.36
CA TYR A 111 -0.12 -12.73 1.38
C TYR A 111 0.12 -12.22 2.81
N VAL A 112 1.14 -11.41 3.03
CA VAL A 112 1.40 -10.80 4.34
C VAL A 112 0.23 -9.95 4.81
N GLN A 113 -0.41 -9.20 3.93
CA GLN A 113 -1.60 -8.41 4.23
C GLN A 113 -2.78 -9.28 4.68
N GLN A 114 -3.08 -10.36 3.93
CA GLN A 114 -4.12 -11.30 4.30
C GLN A 114 -3.80 -12.00 5.64
N GLN A 115 -2.57 -12.48 5.82
CA GLN A 115 -2.13 -13.14 7.06
C GLN A 115 -2.21 -12.22 8.27
N TYR A 116 -1.94 -10.92 8.10
CA TYR A 116 -2.15 -9.94 9.18
C TYR A 116 -3.62 -9.83 9.56
N ALA A 117 -4.51 -9.76 8.57
CA ALA A 117 -5.95 -9.68 8.83
C ALA A 117 -6.49 -10.96 9.47
N ILE A 118 -6.05 -12.15 9.05
CA ILE A 118 -6.40 -13.43 9.68
C ILE A 118 -5.97 -13.45 11.15
N ARG A 119 -4.75 -13.01 11.45
CA ARG A 119 -4.24 -12.95 12.84
C ARG A 119 -4.91 -11.89 13.66
N ASN A 120 -5.34 -10.81 13.02
CA ASN A 120 -6.07 -9.70 13.61
C ASN A 120 -5.50 -9.22 14.96
N PRO A 121 -4.23 -8.84 15.05
CA PRO A 121 -3.57 -8.60 16.34
C PRO A 121 -4.15 -7.44 17.13
N LYS A 122 -4.92 -6.57 16.47
CA LYS A 122 -5.58 -5.41 17.11
C LYS A 122 -7.09 -5.63 17.35
N GLY A 123 -7.64 -6.79 17.02
CA GLY A 123 -9.04 -7.14 17.23
C GLY A 123 -10.00 -6.20 16.50
N PHE A 124 -9.73 -5.86 15.26
CA PHE A 124 -10.68 -5.13 14.42
C PHE A 124 -11.81 -6.04 13.95
N ARG A 125 -13.00 -5.47 13.84
CA ARG A 125 -14.16 -6.21 13.40
C ARG A 125 -13.97 -6.68 11.96
N ASP A 126 -14.38 -7.91 11.70
CA ASP A 126 -14.45 -8.60 10.41
C ASP A 126 -13.08 -8.88 9.75
N TYR A 127 -11.96 -8.40 10.29
CA TYR A 127 -10.64 -8.76 9.76
C TYR A 127 -10.49 -10.29 9.70
N GLY A 128 -10.07 -10.80 8.55
CA GLY A 128 -9.96 -12.24 8.31
C GLY A 128 -9.49 -12.57 6.90
N ALA A 129 -9.69 -13.83 6.50
CA ALA A 129 -9.24 -14.35 5.21
C ALA A 129 -9.85 -13.61 4.01
N HIS A 130 -11.05 -13.05 4.18
CA HIS A 130 -11.81 -12.38 3.12
C HIS A 130 -12.11 -10.90 3.42
N VAL A 131 -11.49 -10.32 4.47
CA VAL A 131 -11.64 -8.90 4.82
C VAL A 131 -10.26 -8.35 5.20
N TRP A 132 -9.56 -7.80 4.21
CA TRP A 132 -8.21 -7.24 4.29
C TRP A 132 -8.03 -6.13 3.23
N GLY A 133 -6.83 -5.60 3.04
CA GLY A 133 -6.54 -4.52 2.08
C GLY A 133 -6.13 -3.23 2.77
N ILE A 134 -5.06 -3.31 3.59
CA ILE A 134 -4.58 -2.18 4.39
C ILE A 134 -3.59 -1.36 3.58
N THR A 135 -3.97 -0.13 3.26
CA THR A 135 -3.18 0.78 2.43
C THR A 135 -3.47 2.25 2.77
N ALA A 136 -2.81 3.17 2.09
CA ALA A 136 -3.13 4.58 2.17
C ALA A 136 -4.55 4.84 1.67
N SER A 137 -5.38 5.44 2.48
CA SER A 137 -6.79 5.70 2.15
C SER A 137 -7.41 6.73 3.08
N ASN A 138 -8.56 7.29 2.69
CA ASN A 138 -9.41 8.04 3.59
C ASN A 138 -9.97 7.12 4.68
N GLY A 139 -10.33 7.69 5.81
CA GLY A 139 -10.92 6.96 6.93
C GLY A 139 -11.97 7.80 7.66
N PRO A 140 -12.64 7.21 8.66
CA PRO A 140 -13.79 7.84 9.35
C PRO A 140 -13.42 8.92 10.35
N GLY A 141 -12.15 9.30 10.46
CA GLY A 141 -11.66 10.27 11.43
C GLY A 141 -11.44 11.68 10.89
N PRO A 142 -10.83 12.56 11.72
CA PRO A 142 -10.27 12.25 13.04
C PRO A 142 -11.37 12.04 14.10
N ALA A 143 -11.31 10.91 14.79
CA ALA A 143 -12.25 10.59 15.86
C ALA A 143 -11.63 9.62 16.89
N THR A 144 -12.08 9.74 18.14
CA THR A 144 -11.82 8.74 19.18
C THR A 144 -13.16 8.15 19.62
N ARG A 145 -13.26 6.82 19.65
CA ARG A 145 -14.46 6.09 20.03
C ARG A 145 -14.11 4.92 20.95
N ARG A 146 -14.97 4.61 21.89
CA ARG A 146 -14.91 3.37 22.65
C ARG A 146 -15.72 2.31 21.92
N VAL A 147 -15.05 1.26 21.43
CA VAL A 147 -15.65 0.18 20.65
C VAL A 147 -15.35 -1.14 21.33
N ARG A 148 -16.39 -1.88 21.76
CA ARG A 148 -16.25 -3.17 22.49
C ARG A 148 -15.27 -3.08 23.66
N GLY A 149 -15.37 -2.01 24.45
CA GLY A 149 -14.52 -1.79 25.63
C GLY A 149 -13.13 -1.19 25.34
N VAL A 150 -12.70 -1.13 24.09
CA VAL A 150 -11.39 -0.61 23.68
C VAL A 150 -11.52 0.82 23.15
N THR A 151 -10.70 1.74 23.66
CA THR A 151 -10.61 3.09 23.10
C THR A 151 -9.76 3.07 21.84
N ARG A 152 -10.35 3.46 20.72
CA ARG A 152 -9.72 3.47 19.37
C ARG A 152 -9.67 4.88 18.81
N ARG A 153 -8.52 5.21 18.20
CA ARG A 153 -8.34 6.46 17.45
C ARG A 153 -8.43 6.15 15.96
N PHE A 154 -9.37 6.79 15.30
CA PHE A 154 -9.58 6.72 13.87
C PHE A 154 -9.03 7.97 13.20
N ARG A 155 -8.45 7.80 12.04
CA ARG A 155 -7.83 8.88 11.26
C ARG A 155 -8.68 9.20 10.04
N ALA A 156 -8.52 10.43 9.52
CA ALA A 156 -8.98 10.79 8.19
C ALA A 156 -8.09 10.09 7.15
N TYR A 157 -7.37 10.82 6.32
CA TYR A 157 -6.35 10.19 5.48
C TYR A 157 -5.15 9.71 6.30
N LEU A 158 -4.68 8.50 6.00
CA LEU A 158 -3.48 7.93 6.61
C LEU A 158 -2.85 6.90 5.68
N ALA A 159 -1.52 6.91 5.57
CA ALA A 159 -0.75 5.85 4.92
C ALA A 159 -0.68 4.62 5.85
N ARG A 160 -1.76 3.85 5.89
CA ARG A 160 -1.87 2.64 6.69
C ARG A 160 -1.01 1.54 6.11
N GLY A 161 -0.37 0.76 6.96
CA GLY A 161 0.51 -0.31 6.51
C GLY A 161 0.78 -1.34 7.59
N VAL A 162 0.98 -2.57 7.21
CA VAL A 162 1.13 -3.70 8.13
C VAL A 162 2.36 -4.53 7.81
N PRO A 163 2.89 -5.26 8.79
CA PRO A 163 2.47 -5.33 10.19
C PRO A 163 3.03 -4.21 11.08
N HIS A 164 3.96 -3.38 10.59
CA HIS A 164 4.73 -2.44 11.42
C HIS A 164 4.29 -0.97 11.28
N GLY A 165 3.32 -0.69 10.42
CA GLY A 165 2.79 0.64 10.22
C GLY A 165 1.50 0.90 11.01
N PRO A 166 0.90 2.09 10.84
CA PRO A 166 -0.35 2.43 11.47
C PRO A 166 -1.51 1.63 10.87
N ASP A 167 -2.42 1.21 11.74
CA ASP A 167 -3.67 0.54 11.38
C ASP A 167 -4.75 0.94 12.39
N ASP A 168 -5.88 1.44 11.91
CA ASP A 168 -7.06 1.87 12.68
C ASP A 168 -8.34 1.11 12.29
N GLY A 169 -8.19 0.00 11.55
CA GLY A 169 -9.30 -0.82 11.09
C GLY A 169 -9.91 -0.39 9.77
N THR A 170 -9.31 0.59 9.08
CA THR A 170 -9.76 1.04 7.76
C THR A 170 -9.12 0.21 6.66
N LEU A 171 -9.94 -0.27 5.73
CA LEU A 171 -9.58 -1.11 4.60
C LEU A 171 -9.97 -0.44 3.29
N ALA A 172 -9.25 -0.75 2.23
CA ALA A 172 -9.49 -0.26 0.88
C ALA A 172 -9.77 -1.43 -0.07
N PRO A 173 -11.00 -1.59 -0.58
CA PRO A 173 -11.36 -2.69 -1.47
C PRO A 173 -10.59 -2.65 -2.80
N TRP A 174 -10.28 -1.46 -3.29
CA TRP A 174 -9.46 -1.29 -4.49
C TRP A 174 -8.05 -1.87 -4.35
N ALA A 175 -7.45 -1.84 -3.15
CA ALA A 175 -6.13 -2.43 -2.92
C ALA A 175 -6.18 -3.96 -2.97
N VAL A 176 -7.32 -4.57 -2.62
CA VAL A 176 -7.57 -5.99 -2.86
C VAL A 176 -7.67 -6.25 -4.37
N ALA A 177 -8.51 -5.51 -5.09
CA ALA A 177 -8.67 -5.66 -6.54
C ALA A 177 -7.33 -5.46 -7.29
N ALA A 178 -6.55 -4.46 -6.93
CA ALA A 178 -5.22 -4.20 -7.50
C ALA A 178 -4.19 -5.29 -7.20
N SER A 179 -4.47 -6.20 -6.26
CA SER A 179 -3.64 -7.37 -5.98
C SER A 179 -3.95 -8.57 -6.88
N LEU A 180 -4.97 -8.50 -7.74
CA LEU A 180 -5.41 -9.59 -8.61
C LEU A 180 -4.27 -10.20 -9.47
N PRO A 181 -3.37 -9.42 -10.08
CA PRO A 181 -2.27 -9.99 -10.85
C PRO A 181 -1.30 -10.84 -10.02
N PHE A 182 -1.21 -10.58 -8.70
CA PHE A 182 -0.20 -11.18 -7.83
C PHE A 182 -0.70 -12.46 -7.12
N ALA A 183 -1.97 -12.49 -6.71
CA ALA A 183 -2.52 -13.58 -5.91
C ALA A 183 -4.02 -13.76 -6.16
N PRO A 184 -4.44 -14.12 -7.39
CA PRO A 184 -5.87 -14.26 -7.75
C PRO A 184 -6.62 -15.22 -6.84
N GLU A 185 -5.97 -16.27 -6.34
CA GLU A 185 -6.56 -17.32 -5.50
C GLU A 185 -7.03 -16.83 -4.12
N ILE A 186 -6.51 -15.71 -3.63
CA ILE A 186 -7.00 -15.09 -2.39
C ILE A 186 -7.80 -13.80 -2.66
N VAL A 187 -7.56 -13.16 -3.80
CA VAL A 187 -8.23 -11.91 -4.18
C VAL A 187 -9.66 -12.17 -4.63
N LEU A 188 -9.88 -13.13 -5.55
CA LEU A 188 -11.21 -13.40 -6.09
C LEU A 188 -12.23 -13.79 -5.00
N PRO A 189 -11.93 -14.75 -4.09
CA PRO A 189 -12.84 -15.06 -2.98
C PRO A 189 -13.06 -13.87 -2.02
N THR A 190 -12.07 -12.99 -1.88
CA THR A 190 -12.21 -11.78 -1.05
C THR A 190 -13.17 -10.78 -1.69
N LEU A 191 -13.05 -10.52 -2.98
CA LEU A 191 -13.95 -9.59 -3.69
C LEU A 191 -15.39 -10.13 -3.69
N GLU A 192 -15.58 -11.42 -3.96
CA GLU A 192 -16.87 -12.08 -3.89
C GLU A 192 -17.50 -11.96 -2.50
N HIS A 193 -16.74 -12.30 -1.45
CA HIS A 193 -17.20 -12.15 -0.07
C HIS A 193 -17.59 -10.71 0.27
N CYS A 194 -16.74 -9.75 -0.10
CA CYS A 194 -16.99 -8.33 0.17
C CYS A 194 -18.23 -7.83 -0.55
N GLY A 195 -18.48 -8.23 -1.80
CA GLY A 195 -19.69 -7.88 -2.55
C GLY A 195 -20.99 -8.35 -1.84
N HIS A 196 -20.97 -9.53 -1.24
CA HIS A 196 -22.11 -10.04 -0.46
C HIS A 196 -22.22 -9.44 0.94
N ALA A 197 -21.09 -9.31 1.64
CA ALA A 197 -21.07 -8.88 3.04
C ALA A 197 -21.23 -7.35 3.19
N TYR A 198 -20.90 -6.58 2.17
CA TYR A 198 -20.95 -5.10 2.17
C TYR A 198 -21.61 -4.58 0.91
N PRO A 199 -22.94 -4.72 0.76
CA PRO A 199 -23.67 -4.45 -0.49
C PRO A 199 -23.60 -3.01 -1.01
N HIS A 200 -23.10 -2.07 -0.22
CA HIS A 200 -22.90 -0.67 -0.62
C HIS A 200 -21.42 -0.33 -0.90
N MET A 201 -20.56 -1.35 -1.01
CA MET A 201 -19.14 -1.16 -1.31
C MET A 201 -18.92 -0.79 -2.78
N GLU A 202 -19.86 -1.13 -3.65
CA GLU A 202 -19.83 -0.82 -5.08
C GLU A 202 -21.08 -0.01 -5.49
N ASN A 203 -20.89 0.92 -6.39
CA ASN A 203 -21.97 1.70 -7.01
C ASN A 203 -21.62 2.02 -8.48
N GLU A 204 -22.37 2.94 -9.12
CA GLU A 204 -22.19 3.31 -10.52
C GLU A 204 -20.80 3.82 -10.91
N TYR A 205 -19.99 4.26 -9.93
CA TYR A 205 -18.61 4.74 -10.13
C TYR A 205 -17.57 3.69 -9.75
N GLY A 206 -18.00 2.48 -9.35
CA GLY A 206 -17.12 1.38 -8.92
C GLY A 206 -16.98 1.25 -7.40
N LEU A 207 -15.83 0.77 -6.95
CA LEU A 207 -15.58 0.52 -5.53
C LEU A 207 -15.42 1.81 -4.73
N VAL A 208 -15.99 1.88 -3.53
CA VAL A 208 -15.72 2.98 -2.60
C VAL A 208 -14.22 3.02 -2.23
N CYS A 209 -13.71 4.22 -1.95
CA CYS A 209 -12.30 4.40 -1.61
C CYS A 209 -11.88 3.53 -0.40
N SER A 210 -12.72 3.44 0.62
CA SER A 210 -12.41 2.69 1.83
C SER A 210 -13.64 2.44 2.71
N PHE A 211 -13.49 1.51 3.64
CA PHE A 211 -14.51 1.18 4.64
C PHE A 211 -13.86 0.81 5.98
N ASN A 212 -14.61 0.90 7.05
CA ASN A 212 -14.16 0.52 8.39
C ASN A 212 -15.27 -0.17 9.17
N PRO A 213 -15.30 -1.50 9.21
CA PRO A 213 -16.33 -2.25 9.93
C PRO A 213 -16.32 -1.99 11.44
N THR A 214 -15.18 -1.59 11.97
CA THR A 214 -15.01 -1.33 13.41
C THR A 214 -15.56 0.03 13.83
N PHE A 215 -15.61 1.01 12.93
CA PHE A 215 -16.11 2.34 13.27
C PHE A 215 -17.64 2.33 13.37
N PRO A 216 -18.21 2.67 14.54
CA PRO A 216 -19.66 2.62 14.74
C PRO A 216 -20.35 3.78 14.00
N VAL A 217 -21.33 3.43 13.16
CA VAL A 217 -22.23 4.37 12.51
C VAL A 217 -23.66 4.03 12.94
N PRO A 218 -24.44 4.98 13.50
CA PRO A 218 -25.83 4.74 13.85
C PRO A 218 -26.64 4.18 12.68
N GLY A 219 -27.38 3.10 12.89
CA GLY A 219 -28.20 2.46 11.89
C GLY A 219 -27.44 1.57 10.86
N SER A 220 -26.10 1.58 10.86
CA SER A 220 -25.31 0.72 9.96
C SER A 220 -24.87 -0.56 10.64
N LYS A 221 -25.15 -1.70 10.00
CA LYS A 221 -24.61 -3.02 10.40
C LYS A 221 -23.17 -3.22 9.93
N HIS A 222 -22.71 -2.44 8.95
CA HIS A 222 -21.46 -2.65 8.26
C HIS A 222 -20.35 -1.66 8.66
N GLY A 223 -20.66 -0.77 9.64
CA GLY A 223 -19.74 0.28 10.07
C GLY A 223 -19.74 1.47 9.11
N TRP A 224 -18.56 2.07 8.92
CA TRP A 224 -18.39 3.24 8.08
C TRP A 224 -17.94 2.84 6.66
N LEU A 225 -18.52 3.51 5.66
CA LEU A 225 -18.07 3.47 4.27
C LEU A 225 -17.74 4.89 3.83
N SER A 226 -16.67 5.05 3.03
CA SER A 226 -16.35 6.32 2.39
C SER A 226 -17.47 6.72 1.45
N LYS A 227 -17.70 8.03 1.33
CA LYS A 227 -18.54 8.58 0.26
C LYS A 227 -17.74 8.82 -1.03
N ASP A 228 -16.41 8.82 -0.91
CA ASP A 228 -15.50 9.00 -2.02
C ASP A 228 -15.33 7.67 -2.76
N HIS A 229 -15.15 7.75 -4.06
CA HIS A 229 -14.84 6.61 -4.93
C HIS A 229 -13.38 6.65 -5.32
N PHE A 230 -12.83 5.48 -5.62
CA PHE A 230 -11.55 5.39 -6.27
C PHE A 230 -11.82 5.39 -7.79
N ALA A 231 -11.58 6.53 -8.41
CA ALA A 231 -11.69 6.71 -9.85
C ALA A 231 -10.37 6.33 -10.54
#